data_96ad2b6692c5f4d7a11a4872d0a205dc
#
_entry.id   96ad2b6692c5f4d7a11a4872d0a205dc
#
_cell.length_a   1.000
_cell.length_b   1.000
_cell.length_c   1.000
_cell.angle_alpha   90.00
_cell.angle_beta   90.00
_cell.angle_gamma   90.00
#
_symmetry.space_group_name_H-M   'P 1'
#
loop_
_entity.id
_entity.type
_entity.pdbx_description
1 polymer ?
#
loop_
_entity_poly.entity_id
_entity_poly.type
_entity_poly.pdbx_seq_one_letter_code
_entity_poly.pdbx_strand_id
1 'polypeptide(L)'
;MKIKLEEIAKRSGYSIATVSRVLSGKAKGRSQSVYDIIYTARDLGYKINSNQYLNIDIPIDIALVTQHDAEEFYSCLYESFDRTSSKMNIQISIHSAKHSTNLTEQIRRISNSYDGIILMAPTLESEEYEMIAKKVKEYPFVSIAPVDGSILPTITFDSYEGGRLAGETLIDSGFEKFGIITGPMVKWEANLRKNGFNDVLRKNGFHVEWEFQGDYSFSSGEAALKDVQKNEIRGMGIFSSNDQMALGFLHTALENGMTIPGDFGIVGYDNMPYSKVFYPKLTTISTDLNLLAEATLDSIRSIIKSKSGKKTNLTTTLLPVEVVKRRTHIK
;
A
#
# COMPACT_ATOMS: atom_id res chain seq x y z
N MET A 1 28.69 -1.39 -14.83
CA MET A 1 29.77 -2.30 -15.25
C MET A 1 29.21 -3.70 -15.29
N LYS A 2 29.46 -4.53 -16.34
CA LYS A 2 28.90 -5.90 -16.43
C LYS A 2 29.76 -6.82 -15.57
N ILE A 3 29.22 -7.40 -14.51
CA ILE A 3 29.94 -8.30 -13.62
C ILE A 3 30.33 -9.56 -14.37
N LYS A 4 31.60 -9.98 -14.24
CA LYS A 4 32.15 -11.15 -14.91
C LYS A 4 32.08 -12.36 -14.00
N LEU A 5 31.94 -13.58 -14.60
CA LEU A 5 31.93 -14.83 -13.86
C LEU A 5 33.21 -15.07 -13.03
N GLU A 6 34.34 -14.53 -13.52
CA GLU A 6 35.63 -14.62 -12.80
C GLU A 6 35.61 -13.90 -11.44
N GLU A 7 34.89 -12.77 -11.36
CA GLU A 7 34.76 -12.00 -10.13
C GLU A 7 33.91 -12.74 -9.10
N ILE A 8 32.81 -13.36 -9.56
CA ILE A 8 31.94 -14.20 -8.73
C ILE A 8 32.72 -15.43 -8.23
N ALA A 9 33.48 -16.07 -9.13
CA ALA A 9 34.32 -17.21 -8.80
C ALA A 9 35.38 -16.87 -7.72
N LYS A 10 36.06 -15.76 -7.90
CA LYS A 10 37.07 -15.26 -6.95
C LYS A 10 36.47 -14.99 -5.57
N ARG A 11 35.29 -14.36 -5.50
CA ARG A 11 34.66 -13.97 -4.24
C ARG A 11 33.92 -15.12 -3.54
N SER A 12 33.35 -16.04 -4.30
CA SER A 12 32.66 -17.23 -3.77
C SER A 12 33.60 -18.39 -3.42
N GLY A 13 34.86 -18.37 -3.88
CA GLY A 13 35.83 -19.43 -3.67
C GLY A 13 35.63 -20.68 -4.55
N TYR A 14 34.77 -20.62 -5.56
CA TYR A 14 34.52 -21.74 -6.48
C TYR A 14 35.12 -21.50 -7.88
N SER A 15 35.31 -22.60 -8.63
CA SER A 15 35.83 -22.49 -10.00
C SER A 15 34.83 -21.77 -10.93
N ILE A 16 35.34 -21.08 -11.97
CA ILE A 16 34.53 -20.41 -12.99
C ILE A 16 33.54 -21.40 -13.64
N ALA A 17 33.96 -22.64 -13.86
CA ALA A 17 33.12 -23.69 -14.43
C ALA A 17 31.94 -24.04 -13.50
N THR A 18 32.18 -24.11 -12.18
CA THR A 18 31.14 -24.33 -11.18
C THR A 18 30.17 -23.15 -11.13
N VAL A 19 30.70 -21.92 -11.09
CA VAL A 19 29.90 -20.69 -11.12
C VAL A 19 29.03 -20.63 -12.39
N SER A 20 29.61 -20.89 -13.56
CA SER A 20 28.86 -20.91 -14.84
C SER A 20 27.74 -21.95 -14.84
N ARG A 21 28.01 -23.16 -14.33
CA ARG A 21 27.01 -24.25 -14.24
C ARG A 21 25.88 -23.89 -13.28
N VAL A 22 26.20 -23.30 -12.14
CA VAL A 22 25.20 -22.81 -11.19
C VAL A 22 24.39 -21.69 -11.83
N LEU A 23 25.02 -20.62 -12.28
CA LEU A 23 24.32 -19.44 -12.81
C LEU A 23 23.58 -19.68 -14.15
N SER A 24 23.83 -20.79 -14.84
CA SER A 24 23.04 -21.24 -16.00
C SER A 24 21.87 -22.17 -15.63
N GLY A 25 21.61 -22.42 -14.33
CA GLY A 25 20.54 -23.32 -13.87
C GLY A 25 20.79 -24.80 -14.16
N LYS A 26 21.99 -25.19 -14.59
CA LYS A 26 22.36 -26.59 -14.89
C LYS A 26 22.81 -27.38 -13.65
N ALA A 27 23.04 -26.68 -12.53
CA ALA A 27 23.33 -27.36 -11.25
C ALA A 27 22.03 -27.95 -10.69
N LYS A 28 22.09 -29.25 -10.36
CA LYS A 28 20.97 -29.94 -9.72
C LYS A 28 21.27 -30.09 -8.23
N GLY A 29 20.29 -29.79 -7.38
CA GLY A 29 20.35 -30.04 -5.93
C GLY A 29 20.61 -28.79 -5.06
N ARG A 30 20.48 -29.01 -3.75
CA ARG A 30 20.58 -28.00 -2.68
C ARG A 30 21.94 -28.08 -1.99
N SER A 31 23.04 -27.92 -2.73
CA SER A 31 24.38 -27.93 -2.14
C SER A 31 24.78 -26.54 -1.62
N GLN A 32 25.57 -26.49 -0.57
CA GLN A 32 26.09 -25.24 -0.03
C GLN A 32 26.75 -24.37 -1.11
N SER A 33 27.49 -25.00 -2.03
CA SER A 33 28.13 -24.28 -3.14
C SER A 33 27.15 -23.56 -4.08
N VAL A 34 25.92 -24.06 -4.24
CA VAL A 34 24.89 -23.40 -5.05
C VAL A 34 24.42 -22.14 -4.33
N TYR A 35 24.14 -22.21 -3.04
CA TYR A 35 23.75 -21.06 -2.24
C TYR A 35 24.85 -20.00 -2.23
N ASP A 36 26.09 -20.37 -1.91
CA ASP A 36 27.22 -19.43 -1.82
C ASP A 36 27.45 -18.68 -3.12
N ILE A 37 27.38 -19.38 -4.26
CA ILE A 37 27.55 -18.76 -5.58
C ILE A 37 26.42 -17.81 -5.90
N ILE A 38 25.18 -18.19 -5.59
CA ILE A 38 24.01 -17.36 -5.89
C ILE A 38 24.01 -16.11 -5.01
N TYR A 39 24.24 -16.24 -3.71
CA TYR A 39 24.36 -15.08 -2.80
C TYR A 39 25.49 -14.16 -3.20
N THR A 40 26.68 -14.71 -3.51
CA THR A 40 27.82 -13.90 -3.98
C THR A 40 27.51 -13.18 -5.29
N ALA A 41 26.80 -13.82 -6.22
CA ALA A 41 26.42 -13.21 -7.48
C ALA A 41 25.42 -12.07 -7.26
N ARG A 42 24.45 -12.24 -6.36
CA ARG A 42 23.48 -11.18 -5.98
C ARG A 42 24.18 -10.01 -5.30
N ASP A 43 25.03 -10.26 -4.30
CA ASP A 43 25.83 -9.24 -3.62
C ASP A 43 26.64 -8.38 -4.57
N LEU A 44 27.16 -8.99 -5.61
CA LEU A 44 27.87 -8.30 -6.68
C LEU A 44 26.95 -7.59 -7.69
N GLY A 45 25.62 -7.76 -7.58
CA GLY A 45 24.66 -7.21 -8.52
C GLY A 45 24.58 -7.96 -9.86
N TYR A 46 24.97 -9.24 -9.88
CA TYR A 46 24.78 -10.10 -11.06
C TYR A 46 23.32 -10.54 -11.14
N LYS A 47 22.65 -10.23 -12.25
CA LYS A 47 21.25 -10.60 -12.46
C LYS A 47 21.10 -12.12 -12.62
N ILE A 48 20.43 -12.73 -11.65
CA ILE A 48 20.10 -14.16 -11.64
C ILE A 48 18.66 -14.30 -12.12
N ASN A 49 18.41 -15.29 -12.99
CA ASN A 49 17.05 -15.62 -13.37
C ASN A 49 16.47 -16.63 -12.35
N SER A 50 15.70 -16.14 -11.40
CA SER A 50 15.13 -16.94 -10.31
C SER A 50 14.26 -18.10 -10.79
N ASN A 51 13.68 -18.01 -11.99
CA ASN A 51 12.93 -19.12 -12.60
C ASN A 51 13.76 -20.39 -12.81
N GLN A 52 15.07 -20.26 -12.94
CA GLN A 52 15.97 -21.41 -13.08
C GLN A 52 16.21 -22.15 -11.77
N TYR A 53 15.87 -21.53 -10.63
CA TYR A 53 16.17 -22.00 -9.28
C TYR A 53 14.92 -22.26 -8.42
N LEU A 54 13.72 -22.27 -9.00
CA LEU A 54 12.46 -22.48 -8.29
C LEU A 54 12.38 -23.82 -7.53
N ASN A 55 13.23 -24.77 -7.88
CA ASN A 55 13.38 -26.06 -7.20
C ASN A 55 14.48 -26.06 -6.11
N ILE A 56 15.20 -24.95 -5.97
CA ILE A 56 16.21 -24.71 -4.95
C ILE A 56 15.58 -23.72 -3.97
N ASP A 57 15.73 -23.94 -2.68
CA ASP A 57 15.12 -23.14 -1.61
C ASP A 57 15.84 -21.79 -1.41
N ILE A 58 15.96 -21.04 -2.51
CA ILE A 58 16.55 -19.71 -2.53
C ILE A 58 15.42 -18.69 -2.39
N PRO A 59 15.52 -17.78 -1.44
CA PRO A 59 14.54 -16.71 -1.31
C PRO A 59 14.38 -15.91 -2.60
N ILE A 60 13.14 -15.54 -2.93
CA ILE A 60 12.85 -14.59 -4.00
C ILE A 60 13.09 -13.18 -3.42
N ASP A 61 13.93 -12.37 -4.06
CA ASP A 61 14.23 -11.02 -3.62
C ASP A 61 13.27 -10.01 -4.27
N ILE A 62 12.44 -9.37 -3.46
CA ILE A 62 11.44 -8.39 -3.89
C ILE A 62 11.78 -7.01 -3.34
N ALA A 63 11.75 -6.00 -4.21
CA ALA A 63 11.82 -4.61 -3.80
C ALA A 63 10.41 -4.06 -3.56
N LEU A 64 10.13 -3.58 -2.34
CA LEU A 64 8.95 -2.77 -2.03
C LEU A 64 9.35 -1.30 -2.14
N VAL A 65 8.87 -0.62 -3.19
CA VAL A 65 9.18 0.78 -3.47
C VAL A 65 8.01 1.65 -3.02
N THR A 66 8.27 2.63 -2.13
CA THR A 66 7.24 3.52 -1.58
C THR A 66 7.63 4.98 -1.70
N GLN A 67 6.66 5.87 -1.93
CA GLN A 67 6.88 7.33 -1.97
C GLN A 67 6.84 7.98 -0.58
N HIS A 68 6.32 7.29 0.42
CA HIS A 68 6.22 7.76 1.81
C HIS A 68 6.83 6.71 2.75
N ASP A 69 7.27 7.14 3.92
CA ASP A 69 8.01 6.29 4.87
C ASP A 69 7.79 6.61 6.35
N ALA A 70 7.06 7.67 6.69
CA ALA A 70 7.03 8.21 8.06
C ALA A 70 5.65 8.22 8.75
N GLU A 71 4.63 7.57 8.17
CA GLU A 71 3.29 7.52 8.76
C GLU A 71 2.99 6.14 9.34
N GLU A 72 2.07 6.06 10.30
CA GLU A 72 1.65 4.82 10.97
C GLU A 72 1.24 3.75 9.95
N PHE A 73 0.49 4.14 8.90
CA PHE A 73 0.07 3.25 7.82
C PHE A 73 1.26 2.54 7.16
N TYR A 74 2.32 3.29 6.82
CA TYR A 74 3.51 2.70 6.16
C TYR A 74 4.29 1.79 7.09
N SER A 75 4.38 2.11 8.38
CA SER A 75 5.01 1.25 9.38
C SER A 75 4.26 -0.09 9.50
N CYS A 76 2.92 -0.06 9.55
CA CYS A 76 2.09 -1.26 9.58
C CYS A 76 2.16 -2.05 8.25
N LEU A 77 2.24 -1.34 7.11
CA LEU A 77 2.43 -1.94 5.80
C LEU A 77 3.73 -2.74 5.74
N TYR A 78 4.84 -2.12 6.15
CA TYR A 78 6.17 -2.78 6.15
C TYR A 78 6.19 -4.00 7.06
N GLU A 79 5.64 -3.89 8.27
CA GLU A 79 5.52 -5.02 9.20
C GLU A 79 4.70 -6.17 8.60
N SER A 80 3.61 -5.87 7.93
CA SER A 80 2.74 -6.89 7.31
C SER A 80 3.45 -7.60 6.17
N PHE A 81 4.18 -6.88 5.32
CA PHE A 81 4.99 -7.47 4.25
C PHE A 81 6.15 -8.30 4.78
N ASP A 82 6.89 -7.81 5.78
CA ASP A 82 8.01 -8.55 6.41
C ASP A 82 7.53 -9.87 7.03
N ARG A 83 6.47 -9.82 7.83
CA ARG A 83 5.88 -10.99 8.49
C ARG A 83 5.35 -12.03 7.48
N THR A 84 4.72 -11.56 6.40
CA THR A 84 4.14 -12.45 5.39
C THR A 84 5.21 -13.06 4.51
N SER A 85 6.19 -12.26 4.07
CA SER A 85 7.28 -12.70 3.19
C SER A 85 8.13 -13.78 3.83
N SER A 86 8.39 -13.68 5.14
CA SER A 86 9.17 -14.68 5.89
C SER A 86 8.55 -16.08 5.85
N LYS A 87 7.22 -16.19 5.77
CA LYS A 87 6.49 -17.47 5.65
C LYS A 87 6.51 -18.05 4.23
N MET A 88 6.84 -17.23 3.23
CA MET A 88 6.74 -17.56 1.82
C MET A 88 8.08 -17.80 1.14
N ASN A 89 9.19 -17.80 1.89
CA ASN A 89 10.55 -17.81 1.39
C ASN A 89 10.81 -16.65 0.41
N ILE A 90 10.36 -15.45 0.78
CA ILE A 90 10.56 -14.20 0.05
C ILE A 90 11.34 -13.25 0.97
N GLN A 91 12.32 -12.56 0.42
CA GLN A 91 13.02 -11.48 1.09
C GLN A 91 12.54 -10.14 0.57
N ILE A 92 12.14 -9.24 1.48
CA ILE A 92 11.69 -7.89 1.13
C ILE A 92 12.79 -6.88 1.44
N SER A 93 13.07 -6.01 0.47
CA SER A 93 13.90 -4.83 0.65
C SER A 93 13.06 -3.59 0.40
N ILE A 94 13.04 -2.67 1.39
CA ILE A 94 12.27 -1.42 1.30
C ILE A 94 13.12 -0.35 0.63
N HIS A 95 12.57 0.29 -0.39
CA HIS A 95 13.19 1.39 -1.11
C HIS A 95 12.32 2.64 -1.03
N SER A 96 12.79 3.65 -0.32
CA SER A 96 12.12 4.96 -0.31
C SER A 96 12.36 5.68 -1.63
N ALA A 97 11.27 6.16 -2.22
CA ALA A 97 11.25 7.00 -3.42
C ALA A 97 10.74 8.42 -3.11
N LYS A 98 10.64 8.80 -1.83
CA LYS A 98 10.11 10.09 -1.36
C LYS A 98 10.78 11.30 -2.00
N HIS A 99 12.09 11.23 -2.21
CA HIS A 99 12.89 12.29 -2.78
C HIS A 99 13.36 11.99 -4.21
N SER A 100 12.73 11.01 -4.86
CA SER A 100 13.12 10.65 -6.23
C SER A 100 12.65 11.72 -7.22
N THR A 101 13.59 12.33 -7.92
CA THR A 101 13.31 13.24 -9.04
C THR A 101 12.98 12.49 -10.33
N ASN A 102 13.24 11.18 -10.39
CA ASN A 102 12.95 10.32 -11.53
C ASN A 102 12.72 8.88 -11.06
N LEU A 103 11.48 8.61 -10.66
CA LEU A 103 11.06 7.30 -10.16
C LEU A 103 11.21 6.20 -11.22
N THR A 104 10.91 6.49 -12.48
CA THR A 104 11.05 5.54 -13.59
C THR A 104 12.48 5.02 -13.72
N GLU A 105 13.47 5.90 -13.61
CA GLU A 105 14.87 5.49 -13.68
C GLU A 105 15.33 4.76 -12.41
N GLN A 106 14.82 5.14 -11.24
CA GLN A 106 15.06 4.41 -9.99
C GLN A 106 14.50 2.97 -10.08
N ILE A 107 13.27 2.80 -10.55
CA ILE A 107 12.65 1.49 -10.79
C ILE A 107 13.47 0.66 -11.78
N ARG A 108 13.94 1.27 -12.87
CA ARG A 108 14.81 0.60 -13.82
C ARG A 108 16.11 0.09 -13.19
N ARG A 109 16.72 0.86 -12.28
CA ARG A 109 17.93 0.41 -11.56
C ARG A 109 17.59 -0.75 -10.62
N ILE A 110 16.53 -0.62 -9.83
CA ILE A 110 16.06 -1.66 -8.91
C ILE A 110 15.77 -2.96 -9.67
N SER A 111 15.14 -2.90 -10.86
CA SER A 111 14.82 -4.09 -11.64
C SER A 111 16.04 -4.90 -12.13
N ASN A 112 17.24 -4.35 -12.02
CA ASN A 112 18.45 -5.09 -12.30
C ASN A 112 18.96 -5.97 -11.14
N SER A 113 18.50 -5.71 -9.91
CA SER A 113 19.03 -6.32 -8.69
C SER A 113 18.02 -7.23 -7.98
N TYR A 114 16.72 -7.10 -8.26
CA TYR A 114 15.65 -7.84 -7.60
C TYR A 114 14.93 -8.76 -8.59
N ASP A 115 14.19 -9.74 -8.07
CA ASP A 115 13.38 -10.67 -8.86
C ASP A 115 12.02 -10.10 -9.24
N GLY A 116 11.54 -9.12 -8.46
CA GLY A 116 10.29 -8.41 -8.71
C GLY A 116 10.21 -7.09 -7.94
N ILE A 117 9.22 -6.25 -8.32
CA ILE A 117 8.97 -4.96 -7.67
C ILE A 117 7.50 -4.87 -7.28
N ILE A 118 7.25 -4.43 -6.05
CA ILE A 118 5.96 -3.96 -5.55
C ILE A 118 6.04 -2.45 -5.42
N LEU A 119 5.07 -1.73 -5.99
CA LEU A 119 5.04 -0.27 -5.99
C LEU A 119 3.86 0.29 -5.19
N MET A 120 4.16 1.16 -4.21
CA MET A 120 3.20 2.00 -3.51
C MET A 120 3.51 3.47 -3.78
N ALA A 121 2.91 4.00 -4.86
CA ALA A 121 3.16 5.36 -5.32
C ALA A 121 1.84 6.08 -5.67
N PRO A 122 1.00 6.39 -4.66
CA PRO A 122 -0.38 6.85 -4.87
C PRO A 122 -0.48 8.28 -5.42
N THR A 123 0.62 9.01 -5.53
CA THR A 123 0.65 10.39 -6.07
C THR A 123 1.07 10.45 -7.53
N LEU A 124 1.39 9.31 -8.15
CA LEU A 124 1.73 9.27 -9.58
C LEU A 124 0.49 9.45 -10.44
N GLU A 125 0.64 10.17 -11.52
CA GLU A 125 -0.35 10.29 -12.57
C GLU A 125 -0.34 9.08 -13.52
N SER A 126 -1.42 8.88 -14.27
CA SER A 126 -1.57 7.73 -15.17
C SER A 126 -0.46 7.65 -16.21
N GLU A 127 0.00 8.80 -16.73
CA GLU A 127 1.09 8.89 -17.70
C GLU A 127 2.43 8.39 -17.13
N GLU A 128 2.70 8.66 -15.86
CA GLU A 128 3.91 8.18 -15.16
C GLU A 128 3.85 6.67 -14.97
N TYR A 129 2.68 6.12 -14.59
CA TYR A 129 2.45 4.68 -14.53
C TYR A 129 2.63 4.01 -15.90
N GLU A 130 2.15 4.64 -16.99
CA GLU A 130 2.40 4.13 -18.35
C GLU A 130 3.89 4.13 -18.71
N MET A 131 4.63 5.17 -18.35
CA MET A 131 6.08 5.22 -18.56
C MET A 131 6.80 4.10 -17.83
N ILE A 132 6.42 3.86 -16.56
CA ILE A 132 6.94 2.74 -15.77
C ILE A 132 6.59 1.41 -16.44
N ALA A 133 5.33 1.19 -16.79
CA ALA A 133 4.88 -0.05 -17.44
C ALA A 133 5.63 -0.35 -18.75
N LYS A 134 5.89 0.68 -19.56
CA LYS A 134 6.71 0.55 -20.79
C LYS A 134 8.15 0.16 -20.50
N LYS A 135 8.73 0.66 -19.39
CA LYS A 135 10.13 0.38 -18.98
C LYS A 135 10.32 -1.00 -18.35
N VAL A 136 9.34 -1.43 -17.56
CA VAL A 136 9.38 -2.72 -16.86
C VAL A 136 8.64 -3.84 -17.60
N LYS A 137 8.37 -3.64 -18.89
CA LYS A 137 7.71 -4.65 -19.75
C LYS A 137 8.36 -6.03 -19.55
N GLU A 138 7.54 -7.04 -19.29
CA GLU A 138 7.98 -8.42 -19.00
C GLU A 138 8.71 -8.63 -17.66
N TYR A 139 8.90 -7.58 -16.86
CA TYR A 139 9.48 -7.71 -15.53
C TYR A 139 8.36 -7.93 -14.48
N PRO A 140 8.55 -8.82 -13.47
CA PRO A 140 7.57 -9.04 -12.43
C PRO A 140 7.32 -7.75 -11.62
N PHE A 141 6.10 -7.22 -11.76
CA PHE A 141 5.72 -5.94 -11.19
C PHE A 141 4.26 -5.95 -10.74
N VAL A 142 3.99 -5.45 -9.54
CA VAL A 142 2.64 -5.30 -8.99
C VAL A 142 2.52 -3.94 -8.32
N SER A 143 1.44 -3.19 -8.60
CA SER A 143 1.09 -1.98 -7.86
C SER A 143 0.16 -2.34 -6.68
N ILE A 144 0.33 -1.66 -5.54
CA ILE A 144 -0.59 -1.71 -4.40
C ILE A 144 -1.27 -0.36 -4.13
N ALA A 145 -1.01 0.63 -4.98
CA ALA A 145 -1.78 1.88 -5.02
C ALA A 145 -2.78 1.81 -6.17
N PRO A 146 -4.04 2.24 -5.97
CA PRO A 146 -5.01 2.30 -7.04
C PRO A 146 -4.61 3.36 -8.07
N VAL A 147 -4.87 3.06 -9.34
CA VAL A 147 -4.61 3.95 -10.49
C VAL A 147 -5.85 3.95 -11.36
N ASP A 148 -6.16 5.08 -11.96
CA ASP A 148 -7.19 5.13 -12.99
C ASP A 148 -6.75 4.33 -14.24
N GLY A 149 -7.58 3.36 -14.63
CA GLY A 149 -7.25 2.41 -15.70
C GLY A 149 -6.41 1.21 -15.24
N SER A 150 -6.41 0.16 -16.06
CA SER A 150 -5.66 -1.08 -15.82
C SER A 150 -4.29 -1.00 -16.51
N ILE A 151 -3.37 -0.22 -15.96
CA ILE A 151 -2.03 0.04 -16.56
C ILE A 151 -1.02 -1.03 -16.11
N LEU A 152 -1.12 -1.47 -14.86
CA LEU A 152 -0.27 -2.50 -14.23
C LEU A 152 -1.15 -3.49 -13.45
N PRO A 153 -0.70 -4.74 -13.22
CA PRO A 153 -1.33 -5.59 -12.22
C PRO A 153 -1.41 -4.85 -10.89
N THR A 154 -2.62 -4.66 -10.39
CA THR A 154 -2.85 -3.86 -9.18
C THR A 154 -3.66 -4.66 -8.17
N ILE A 155 -3.23 -4.63 -6.91
CA ILE A 155 -3.96 -5.21 -5.78
C ILE A 155 -4.12 -4.10 -4.76
N THR A 156 -5.36 -3.74 -4.45
CA THR A 156 -5.66 -2.61 -3.57
C THR A 156 -6.98 -2.85 -2.85
N PHE A 157 -7.31 -2.03 -1.87
CA PHE A 157 -8.60 -2.11 -1.18
C PHE A 157 -9.72 -1.46 -1.99
N ASP A 158 -10.95 -1.94 -1.80
CA ASP A 158 -12.15 -1.29 -2.36
C ASP A 158 -12.44 0.02 -1.61
N SER A 159 -11.74 1.07 -2.02
CA SER A 159 -11.85 2.40 -1.42
C SER A 159 -13.25 3.02 -1.62
N TYR A 160 -13.93 2.71 -2.73
CA TYR A 160 -15.28 3.20 -2.97
C TYR A 160 -16.26 2.55 -1.99
N GLU A 161 -16.19 1.23 -1.83
CA GLU A 161 -17.02 0.50 -0.87
C GLU A 161 -16.76 0.98 0.56
N GLY A 162 -15.50 1.26 0.91
CA GLY A 162 -15.17 1.81 2.22
C GLY A 162 -15.82 3.17 2.50
N GLY A 163 -15.83 4.07 1.52
CA GLY A 163 -16.56 5.35 1.63
C GLY A 163 -18.09 5.14 1.80
N ARG A 164 -18.65 4.20 1.03
CA ARG A 164 -20.06 3.82 1.12
C ARG A 164 -20.42 3.29 2.51
N LEU A 165 -19.61 2.38 3.07
CA LEU A 165 -19.80 1.81 4.41
C LEU A 165 -19.69 2.87 5.52
N ALA A 166 -18.79 3.84 5.38
CA ALA A 166 -18.68 4.95 6.33
C ALA A 166 -19.95 5.78 6.36
N GLY A 167 -20.51 6.11 5.20
CA GLY A 167 -21.78 6.85 5.08
C GLY A 167 -22.97 6.08 5.65
N GLU A 168 -23.12 4.79 5.33
CA GLU A 168 -24.17 3.95 5.92
C GLU A 168 -24.07 3.90 7.45
N THR A 169 -22.84 3.76 7.98
CA THR A 169 -22.63 3.73 9.43
C THR A 169 -23.12 5.00 10.11
N LEU A 170 -22.88 6.16 9.52
CA LEU A 170 -23.34 7.45 10.06
C LEU A 170 -24.85 7.64 9.92
N ILE A 171 -25.44 7.23 8.80
CA ILE A 171 -26.90 7.26 8.57
C ILE A 171 -27.61 6.37 9.60
N ASP A 172 -27.15 5.12 9.75
CA ASP A 172 -27.70 4.15 10.69
C ASP A 172 -27.59 4.61 12.16
N SER A 173 -26.63 5.51 12.44
CA SER A 173 -26.44 6.11 13.75
C SER A 173 -27.37 7.31 14.01
N GLY A 174 -28.24 7.66 13.07
CA GLY A 174 -29.26 8.70 13.19
C GLY A 174 -28.73 10.13 12.96
N PHE A 175 -27.59 10.30 12.29
CA PHE A 175 -27.16 11.62 11.81
C PHE A 175 -27.99 12.03 10.59
N GLU A 176 -28.33 13.31 10.53
CA GLU A 176 -29.06 13.92 9.43
C GLU A 176 -28.21 14.95 8.65
N LYS A 177 -27.10 15.38 9.24
CA LYS A 177 -26.11 16.27 8.64
C LYS A 177 -24.78 15.54 8.49
N PHE A 178 -24.13 15.73 7.37
CA PHE A 178 -22.94 14.98 7.03
C PHE A 178 -21.80 15.87 6.56
N GLY A 179 -20.62 15.55 7.04
CA GLY A 179 -19.37 16.18 6.61
C GLY A 179 -18.33 15.15 6.21
N ILE A 180 -17.32 15.62 5.47
CA ILE A 180 -16.19 14.80 5.08
C ILE A 180 -14.86 15.55 5.24
N ILE A 181 -13.87 14.87 5.80
CA ILE A 181 -12.48 15.27 5.73
C ILE A 181 -11.82 14.37 4.66
N THR A 182 -11.60 14.95 3.48
CA THR A 182 -11.02 14.21 2.36
C THR A 182 -9.49 14.10 2.51
N GLY A 183 -8.89 13.11 1.84
CA GLY A 183 -7.45 13.09 1.62
C GLY A 183 -7.03 14.03 0.47
N PRO A 184 -5.72 14.01 0.11
CA PRO A 184 -5.24 14.74 -1.07
C PRO A 184 -5.93 14.23 -2.33
N MET A 185 -6.64 15.11 -3.05
CA MET A 185 -7.47 14.73 -4.19
C MET A 185 -6.65 14.31 -5.43
N VAL A 186 -5.34 14.50 -5.43
CA VAL A 186 -4.42 13.92 -6.41
C VAL A 186 -4.33 12.40 -6.26
N LYS A 187 -4.64 11.85 -5.09
CA LYS A 187 -4.63 10.42 -4.83
C LYS A 187 -5.96 9.79 -5.23
N TRP A 188 -5.90 8.76 -6.06
CA TRP A 188 -7.09 8.10 -6.61
C TRP A 188 -7.99 7.49 -5.53
N GLU A 189 -7.39 6.86 -4.50
CA GLU A 189 -8.15 6.30 -3.38
C GLU A 189 -8.95 7.36 -2.60
N ALA A 190 -8.45 8.61 -2.48
CA ALA A 190 -9.18 9.68 -1.83
C ALA A 190 -10.46 10.04 -2.60
N ASN A 191 -10.38 10.09 -3.93
CA ASN A 191 -11.53 10.30 -4.79
C ASN A 191 -12.55 9.15 -4.66
N LEU A 192 -12.09 7.91 -4.67
CA LEU A 192 -12.97 6.75 -4.53
C LEU A 192 -13.71 6.75 -3.18
N ARG A 193 -13.01 7.00 -2.07
CA ARG A 193 -13.61 7.13 -0.73
C ARG A 193 -14.68 8.22 -0.68
N LYS A 194 -14.37 9.42 -1.22
CA LYS A 194 -15.31 10.53 -1.32
C LYS A 194 -16.53 10.17 -2.17
N ASN A 195 -16.32 9.55 -3.33
CA ASN A 195 -17.42 9.20 -4.24
C ASN A 195 -18.34 8.16 -3.59
N GLY A 196 -17.81 7.12 -2.97
CA GLY A 196 -18.62 6.11 -2.25
C GLY A 196 -19.47 6.73 -1.14
N PHE A 197 -18.87 7.64 -0.35
CA PHE A 197 -19.56 8.38 0.70
C PHE A 197 -20.69 9.26 0.14
N ASN A 198 -20.41 10.07 -0.88
CA ASN A 198 -21.40 10.94 -1.50
C ASN A 198 -22.56 10.15 -2.14
N ASP A 199 -22.26 9.03 -2.78
CA ASP A 199 -23.28 8.24 -3.48
C ASP A 199 -24.25 7.57 -2.50
N VAL A 200 -23.78 7.05 -1.37
CA VAL A 200 -24.67 6.46 -0.37
C VAL A 200 -25.52 7.55 0.32
N LEU A 201 -24.97 8.72 0.61
CA LEU A 201 -25.74 9.83 1.14
C LEU A 201 -26.86 10.24 0.17
N ARG A 202 -26.52 10.46 -1.10
CA ARG A 202 -27.47 10.85 -2.15
C ARG A 202 -28.59 9.81 -2.32
N LYS A 203 -28.25 8.52 -2.29
CA LYS A 203 -29.24 7.43 -2.37
C LYS A 203 -30.26 7.46 -1.24
N ASN A 204 -29.87 7.97 -0.07
CA ASN A 204 -30.72 8.09 1.12
C ASN A 204 -31.32 9.51 1.29
N GLY A 205 -31.21 10.39 0.30
CA GLY A 205 -31.81 11.73 0.33
C GLY A 205 -30.97 12.77 1.07
N PHE A 206 -29.71 12.45 1.38
CA PHE A 206 -28.78 13.34 2.07
C PHE A 206 -27.69 13.87 1.11
N HIS A 207 -26.91 14.83 1.58
CA HIS A 207 -25.72 15.34 0.90
C HIS A 207 -24.68 15.78 1.91
N VAL A 208 -23.44 15.98 1.43
CA VAL A 208 -22.36 16.55 2.25
C VAL A 208 -22.60 18.03 2.40
N GLU A 209 -22.78 18.51 3.64
CA GLU A 209 -22.97 19.93 3.99
C GLU A 209 -21.65 20.64 4.29
N TRP A 210 -20.62 19.89 4.66
CA TRP A 210 -19.29 20.40 4.98
C TRP A 210 -18.21 19.48 4.44
N GLU A 211 -17.24 20.06 3.78
CA GLU A 211 -16.08 19.37 3.24
C GLU A 211 -14.80 20.13 3.60
N PHE A 212 -13.81 19.39 4.14
CA PHE A 212 -12.48 19.88 4.38
C PHE A 212 -11.46 19.00 3.65
N GLN A 213 -10.60 19.63 2.83
CA GLN A 213 -9.55 18.90 2.15
C GLN A 213 -8.31 18.79 3.07
N GLY A 214 -8.02 17.59 3.52
CA GLY A 214 -6.84 17.25 4.29
C GLY A 214 -5.70 16.69 3.45
N ASP A 215 -4.64 16.30 4.16
CA ASP A 215 -3.40 15.76 3.59
C ASP A 215 -2.99 14.41 4.18
N TYR A 216 -3.91 13.78 4.93
CA TYR A 216 -3.74 12.56 5.71
C TYR A 216 -2.97 12.74 7.03
N SER A 217 -2.43 13.91 7.35
CA SER A 217 -1.73 14.16 8.61
C SER A 217 -2.67 14.36 9.80
N PHE A 218 -2.17 14.10 11.00
CA PHE A 218 -2.88 14.41 12.25
C PHE A 218 -3.20 15.91 12.36
N SER A 219 -2.25 16.78 12.02
CA SER A 219 -2.41 18.24 12.05
C SER A 219 -3.49 18.76 11.10
N SER A 220 -3.71 18.06 9.99
CA SER A 220 -4.82 18.36 9.07
C SER A 220 -6.18 18.07 9.70
N GLY A 221 -6.28 17.03 10.55
CA GLY A 221 -7.47 16.76 11.36
C GLY A 221 -7.74 17.86 12.41
N GLU A 222 -6.69 18.36 13.07
CA GLU A 222 -6.79 19.50 13.98
C GLU A 222 -7.29 20.78 13.26
N ALA A 223 -6.76 21.02 12.05
CA ALA A 223 -7.20 22.15 11.22
C ALA A 223 -8.67 22.02 10.78
N ALA A 224 -9.12 20.80 10.47
CA ALA A 224 -10.51 20.51 10.11
C ALA A 224 -11.48 20.87 11.26
N LEU A 225 -11.14 20.57 12.52
CA LEU A 225 -11.98 20.98 13.64
C LEU A 225 -12.04 22.52 13.79
N LYS A 226 -10.90 23.21 13.65
CA LYS A 226 -10.87 24.68 13.70
C LYS A 226 -11.75 25.32 12.62
N ASP A 227 -11.81 24.72 11.43
CA ASP A 227 -12.68 25.15 10.35
C ASP A 227 -14.17 24.93 10.69
N VAL A 228 -14.52 23.77 11.25
CA VAL A 228 -15.88 23.48 11.75
C VAL A 228 -16.32 24.50 12.81
N GLN A 229 -15.44 24.83 13.76
CA GLN A 229 -15.73 25.80 14.82
C GLN A 229 -15.95 27.21 14.24
N LYS A 230 -15.12 27.65 13.30
CA LYS A 230 -15.25 28.95 12.63
C LYS A 230 -16.58 29.08 11.88
N ASN A 231 -17.09 27.98 11.32
CA ASN A 231 -18.35 27.93 10.59
C ASN A 231 -19.56 27.60 11.50
N GLU A 232 -19.37 27.50 12.81
CA GLU A 232 -20.41 27.20 13.83
C GLU A 232 -21.20 25.90 13.55
N ILE A 233 -20.57 24.93 12.91
CA ILE A 233 -21.18 23.64 12.55
C ILE A 233 -21.27 22.74 13.78
N ARG A 234 -22.42 22.05 13.96
CA ARG A 234 -22.65 21.09 15.06
C ARG A 234 -23.62 19.98 14.65
N GLY A 235 -23.60 18.90 15.43
CA GLY A 235 -24.56 17.80 15.29
C GLY A 235 -24.39 16.99 14.00
N MET A 236 -23.18 16.92 13.47
CA MET A 236 -22.86 16.33 12.16
C MET A 236 -22.16 14.97 12.33
N GLY A 237 -22.50 14.01 11.47
CA GLY A 237 -21.72 12.80 11.26
C GLY A 237 -20.61 13.06 10.24
N ILE A 238 -19.36 12.85 10.62
CA ILE A 238 -18.19 13.16 9.78
C ILE A 238 -17.49 11.87 9.36
N PHE A 239 -17.26 11.71 8.08
CA PHE A 239 -16.33 10.72 7.55
C PHE A 239 -14.95 11.34 7.36
N SER A 240 -13.94 10.77 7.96
CA SER A 240 -12.54 11.12 7.74
C SER A 240 -11.87 10.07 6.86
N SER A 241 -11.25 10.49 5.77
CA SER A 241 -10.65 9.60 4.77
C SER A 241 -9.44 8.81 5.27
N ASN A 242 -8.94 9.06 6.49
CA ASN A 242 -8.04 8.17 7.22
C ASN A 242 -8.18 8.34 8.74
N ASP A 243 -7.58 7.43 9.50
CA ASP A 243 -7.62 7.45 10.97
C ASP A 243 -6.79 8.59 11.55
N GLN A 244 -5.67 8.97 10.94
CA GLN A 244 -4.80 10.03 11.47
C GLN A 244 -5.52 11.38 11.53
N MET A 245 -6.22 11.78 10.46
CA MET A 245 -7.04 13.00 10.46
C MET A 245 -8.20 12.88 11.45
N ALA A 246 -8.88 11.70 11.50
CA ALA A 246 -9.95 11.46 12.46
C ALA A 246 -9.47 11.66 13.90
N LEU A 247 -8.28 11.16 14.25
CA LEU A 247 -7.68 11.28 15.57
C LEU A 247 -7.26 12.73 15.87
N GLY A 248 -6.74 13.46 14.90
CA GLY A 248 -6.44 14.89 15.04
C GLY A 248 -7.69 15.73 15.30
N PHE A 249 -8.77 15.49 14.56
CA PHE A 249 -10.07 16.10 14.81
C PHE A 249 -10.61 15.76 16.19
N LEU A 250 -10.61 14.48 16.56
CA LEU A 250 -11.07 13.99 17.85
C LEU A 250 -10.28 14.59 19.01
N HIS A 251 -8.95 14.61 18.91
CA HIS A 251 -8.06 15.18 19.93
C HIS A 251 -8.41 16.63 20.21
N THR A 252 -8.45 17.45 19.18
CA THR A 252 -8.73 18.88 19.31
C THR A 252 -10.17 19.15 19.78
N ALA A 253 -11.15 18.32 19.38
CA ALA A 253 -12.52 18.41 19.87
C ALA A 253 -12.58 18.21 21.39
N LEU A 254 -11.92 17.19 21.91
CA LEU A 254 -11.85 16.90 23.35
C LEU A 254 -11.13 18.00 24.13
N GLU A 255 -10.02 18.54 23.62
CA GLU A 255 -9.31 19.67 24.24
C GLU A 255 -10.17 20.93 24.34
N ASN A 256 -11.11 21.11 23.40
CA ASN A 256 -12.08 22.20 23.41
C ASN A 256 -13.37 21.89 24.20
N GLY A 257 -13.38 20.81 25.01
CA GLY A 257 -14.51 20.42 25.84
C GLY A 257 -15.72 19.89 25.08
N MET A 258 -15.56 19.52 23.81
CA MET A 258 -16.60 18.90 23.00
C MET A 258 -16.71 17.41 23.29
N THR A 259 -17.87 16.85 23.06
CA THR A 259 -18.15 15.43 23.26
C THR A 259 -18.29 14.70 21.92
N ILE A 260 -17.62 13.56 21.81
CA ILE A 260 -17.78 12.66 20.69
C ILE A 260 -18.34 11.34 21.24
N PRO A 261 -19.52 10.90 20.81
CA PRO A 261 -20.26 11.31 19.60
C PRO A 261 -21.34 12.39 19.82
N GLY A 262 -21.41 13.06 20.95
CA GLY A 262 -22.48 14.01 21.29
C GLY A 262 -22.54 15.22 20.34
N ASP A 263 -21.45 15.99 20.23
CA ASP A 263 -21.38 17.17 19.34
C ASP A 263 -21.13 16.76 17.88
N PHE A 264 -20.33 15.71 17.65
CA PHE A 264 -20.04 15.13 16.33
C PHE A 264 -19.92 13.62 16.41
N GLY A 265 -20.44 12.91 15.42
CA GLY A 265 -20.02 11.54 15.16
C GLY A 265 -18.83 11.53 14.19
N ILE A 266 -17.91 10.56 14.36
CA ILE A 266 -16.80 10.44 13.42
C ILE A 266 -16.50 8.97 13.08
N VAL A 267 -16.29 8.71 11.80
CA VAL A 267 -15.82 7.42 11.25
C VAL A 267 -14.52 7.68 10.52
N GLY A 268 -13.47 6.94 10.88
CA GLY A 268 -12.16 6.97 10.23
C GLY A 268 -12.03 5.93 9.11
N TYR A 269 -10.80 5.72 8.67
CA TYR A 269 -10.42 4.74 7.64
C TYR A 269 -9.01 4.24 7.93
N ASP A 270 -8.75 2.95 7.73
CA ASP A 270 -7.52 2.15 7.83
C ASP A 270 -7.50 1.19 9.03
N ASN A 271 -8.17 1.49 10.16
CA ASN A 271 -8.14 0.71 11.40
C ASN A 271 -6.73 0.55 11.99
N MET A 272 -5.95 1.63 11.98
CA MET A 272 -4.60 1.65 12.51
C MET A 272 -4.54 1.46 14.05
N PRO A 273 -3.40 1.05 14.63
CA PRO A 273 -3.24 0.77 16.06
C PRO A 273 -3.77 1.87 16.98
N TYR A 274 -3.49 3.15 16.69
CA TYR A 274 -3.96 4.26 17.53
C TYR A 274 -5.48 4.40 17.57
N SER A 275 -6.21 3.98 16.52
CA SER A 275 -7.68 4.00 16.51
C SER A 275 -8.30 3.13 17.62
N LYS A 276 -7.55 2.13 18.12
CA LYS A 276 -7.98 1.16 19.14
C LYS A 276 -7.70 1.62 20.57
N VAL A 277 -6.69 2.49 20.76
CA VAL A 277 -6.21 2.90 22.08
C VAL A 277 -6.62 4.32 22.45
N PHE A 278 -6.90 5.18 21.50
CA PHE A 278 -7.39 6.53 21.72
C PHE A 278 -8.76 6.50 22.42
N TYR A 279 -9.12 7.54 23.19
CA TYR A 279 -10.42 7.59 23.85
C TYR A 279 -11.18 8.85 23.43
N PRO A 280 -12.46 8.72 23.01
CA PRO A 280 -13.19 7.48 22.74
C PRO A 280 -12.58 6.69 21.57
N LYS A 281 -12.65 5.35 21.61
CA LYS A 281 -12.12 4.47 20.57
C LYS A 281 -12.78 4.78 19.22
N LEU A 282 -11.96 4.99 18.19
CA LEU A 282 -12.42 5.41 16.88
C LEU A 282 -13.10 4.27 16.10
N THR A 283 -14.34 4.50 15.67
CA THR A 283 -15.00 3.69 14.64
C THR A 283 -14.35 3.97 13.31
N THR A 284 -14.04 2.94 12.53
CA THR A 284 -13.23 3.09 11.32
C THR A 284 -13.53 2.00 10.29
N ILE A 285 -13.22 2.26 9.05
CA ILE A 285 -13.18 1.25 7.99
C ILE A 285 -11.85 0.51 8.07
N SER A 286 -11.91 -0.80 8.21
CA SER A 286 -10.72 -1.64 8.33
C SER A 286 -10.18 -2.05 6.97
N THR A 287 -8.86 -1.89 6.82
CA THR A 287 -8.06 -2.44 5.72
C THR A 287 -7.13 -3.52 6.29
N ASP A 288 -7.25 -4.76 5.80
CA ASP A 288 -6.38 -5.85 6.25
C ASP A 288 -5.04 -5.85 5.49
N LEU A 289 -4.03 -5.21 6.07
CA LEU A 289 -2.70 -5.13 5.46
C LEU A 289 -2.00 -6.50 5.34
N ASN A 290 -2.38 -7.50 6.16
CA ASN A 290 -1.85 -8.87 5.99
C ASN A 290 -2.45 -9.51 4.74
N LEU A 291 -3.76 -9.36 4.52
CA LEU A 291 -4.42 -9.82 3.30
C LEU A 291 -3.83 -9.14 2.06
N LEU A 292 -3.54 -7.83 2.13
CA LEU A 292 -2.85 -7.11 1.05
C LEU A 292 -1.47 -7.69 0.78
N ALA A 293 -0.69 -7.94 1.81
CA ALA A 293 0.65 -8.52 1.69
C ALA A 293 0.59 -9.94 1.08
N GLU A 294 -0.30 -10.81 1.58
CA GLU A 294 -0.49 -12.17 1.07
C GLU A 294 -0.88 -12.17 -0.41
N ALA A 295 -1.93 -11.45 -0.77
CA ALA A 295 -2.41 -11.38 -2.15
C ALA A 295 -1.35 -10.83 -3.11
N THR A 296 -0.60 -9.80 -2.66
CA THR A 296 0.45 -9.16 -3.47
C THR A 296 1.64 -10.09 -3.66
N LEU A 297 2.11 -10.74 -2.60
CA LEU A 297 3.26 -11.66 -2.67
C LEU A 297 2.92 -12.93 -3.45
N ASP A 298 1.71 -13.45 -3.35
CA ASP A 298 1.25 -14.57 -4.19
C ASP A 298 1.15 -14.18 -5.66
N SER A 299 0.63 -13.00 -5.96
CA SER A 299 0.53 -12.48 -7.32
C SER A 299 1.92 -12.33 -7.95
N ILE A 300 2.84 -11.62 -7.29
CA ILE A 300 4.18 -11.40 -7.85
C ILE A 300 4.96 -12.72 -7.98
N ARG A 301 4.83 -13.64 -7.02
CA ARG A 301 5.41 -14.99 -7.10
C ARG A 301 4.84 -15.77 -8.28
N SER A 302 3.55 -15.66 -8.57
CA SER A 302 2.90 -16.28 -9.72
C SER A 302 3.44 -15.71 -11.04
N ILE A 303 3.61 -14.39 -11.12
CA ILE A 303 4.20 -13.72 -12.29
C ILE A 303 5.65 -14.20 -12.51
N ILE A 304 6.47 -14.27 -11.46
CA ILE A 304 7.84 -14.78 -11.52
C ILE A 304 7.88 -16.23 -12.00
N LYS A 305 6.94 -17.07 -11.54
CA LYS A 305 6.86 -18.50 -11.91
C LYS A 305 6.30 -18.74 -13.30
N SER A 306 5.51 -17.82 -13.84
CA SER A 306 4.99 -17.95 -15.18
C SER A 306 6.16 -17.90 -16.18
N LYS A 307 6.27 -18.93 -17.05
CA LYS A 307 7.32 -18.95 -18.06
C LYS A 307 7.20 -17.68 -18.92
N SER A 308 8.34 -17.01 -19.10
CA SER A 308 8.53 -15.86 -20.00
C SER A 308 7.73 -16.02 -21.31
N GLY A 309 6.88 -15.03 -21.61
CA GLY A 309 6.08 -15.01 -22.86
C GLY A 309 4.55 -14.99 -22.68
N LYS A 310 4.00 -15.29 -21.51
CA LYS A 310 2.58 -14.99 -21.26
C LYS A 310 2.45 -13.52 -20.85
N LYS A 311 1.66 -12.74 -21.60
CA LYS A 311 1.27 -11.38 -21.20
C LYS A 311 0.73 -11.45 -19.76
N THR A 312 1.33 -10.70 -18.87
CA THR A 312 0.76 -10.49 -17.52
C THR A 312 -0.62 -9.85 -17.72
N ASN A 313 -1.66 -10.48 -17.19
CA ASN A 313 -3.00 -9.89 -17.26
C ASN A 313 -2.99 -8.60 -16.45
N LEU A 314 -3.36 -7.51 -17.09
CA LEU A 314 -3.56 -6.21 -16.45
C LEU A 314 -4.90 -6.25 -15.72
N THR A 315 -4.89 -6.72 -14.48
CA THR A 315 -6.08 -6.85 -13.63
C THR A 315 -5.92 -6.01 -12.40
N THR A 316 -7.00 -5.36 -12.00
CA THR A 316 -7.12 -4.75 -10.67
C THR A 316 -7.91 -5.70 -9.78
N THR A 317 -7.30 -6.15 -8.69
CA THR A 317 -7.94 -6.94 -7.64
C THR A 317 -8.31 -6.01 -6.50
N LEU A 318 -9.61 -5.90 -6.20
CA LEU A 318 -10.11 -5.14 -5.06
C LEU A 318 -10.25 -6.08 -3.86
N LEU A 319 -9.56 -5.74 -2.77
CA LEU A 319 -9.67 -6.44 -1.50
C LEU A 319 -10.82 -5.86 -0.68
N PRO A 320 -11.56 -6.71 0.05
CA PRO A 320 -12.68 -6.26 0.85
C PRO A 320 -12.24 -5.36 2.00
N VAL A 321 -13.14 -4.48 2.40
CA VAL A 321 -13.04 -3.63 3.58
C VAL A 321 -14.27 -3.85 4.46
N GLU A 322 -14.15 -3.58 5.75
CA GLU A 322 -15.24 -3.77 6.71
C GLU A 322 -15.31 -2.65 7.75
N VAL A 323 -16.47 -2.44 8.35
CA VAL A 323 -16.64 -1.47 9.43
C VAL A 323 -16.26 -2.09 10.75
N VAL A 324 -15.36 -1.44 11.49
CA VAL A 324 -15.09 -1.74 12.90
C VAL A 324 -15.76 -0.72 13.78
N LYS A 325 -16.99 -1.04 14.24
CA LYS A 325 -17.78 -0.18 15.10
C LYS A 325 -17.18 -0.10 16.49
N ARG A 326 -16.97 1.13 16.99
CA ARG A 326 -16.48 1.43 18.33
C ARG A 326 -17.35 2.52 19.00
N ARG A 327 -16.76 3.65 19.46
CA ARG A 327 -17.48 4.60 20.30
C ARG A 327 -17.70 6.00 19.71
N THR A 328 -17.23 6.26 18.52
CA THR A 328 -17.25 7.63 17.94
C THR A 328 -18.41 7.89 16.97
N HIS A 329 -19.31 6.93 16.71
CA HIS A 329 -20.36 7.06 15.69
C HIS A 329 -21.79 6.96 16.26
N ILE A 330 -22.01 6.51 17.47
CA ILE A 330 -23.36 6.30 18.05
C ILE A 330 -23.71 7.53 18.89
N LYS A 331 -24.84 8.19 18.56
CA LYS A 331 -25.45 9.23 19.41
C LYS A 331 -25.93 8.68 20.72
#